data_e0e34ac3cfd498fb075bf984c0956a22
#
_entry.id   e0e34ac3cfd498fb075bf984c0956a22
#
_cell.length_a   1.000
_cell.length_b   1.000
_cell.length_c   1.000
_cell.angle_alpha   90.00
_cell.angle_beta   90.00
_cell.angle_gamma   90.00
#
_symmetry.space_group_name_H-M   'P 1'
#
loop_
_entity.id
_entity.type
_entity.pdbx_description
1 polymer ?
#
loop_
_entity_poly.entity_id
_entity_poly.type
_entity_poly.pdbx_seq_one_letter_code
_entity_poly.pdbx_strand_id
1 'polypeptide(L)'
;MTKLVPTLLLVAGCLAFAGEASAQNPHLVVYEGGKGPGSGKHIVFLAGDHEYRSEESLPALARILAKHYGFKCSVFLTTDPKTGFIEPGSSNISGLEALKTADLLVVFLRFQDFPDDQMRHIVDYVDRGGPVVGFRTATHAFQILRPDATFLKYSWKGVEGYAGGFGRQILGETWVSHYGTNHKQSSRLLLQADQAAHPILRGVKDVWVQSGGYTANPIEGSHILATGQILDGMTPDSAPAKDKDAMPVAWYRTYTSPSGKAGRVFTTTHGASEDLLNDGFRRMAVNACLWAAGLEAAIRPNSDIAFVGPYQPTTYNFGGFVKGVKPADLAGWDSPILPKAAK
;
A
#
# COMPACT_ATOMS: atom_id res chain seq x y z
N MET A 1 -4.44 6.38 -87.12
CA MET A 1 -5.27 5.73 -86.06
C MET A 1 -4.45 5.62 -84.80
N THR A 2 -4.55 6.64 -83.96
CA THR A 2 -3.73 6.78 -82.75
C THR A 2 -4.61 6.39 -81.52
N LYS A 3 -4.24 5.34 -80.80
CA LYS A 3 -4.98 4.87 -79.64
C LYS A 3 -4.49 5.65 -78.40
N LEU A 4 -5.39 6.40 -77.75
CA LEU A 4 -5.19 6.95 -76.39
C LEU A 4 -5.36 5.85 -75.34
N VAL A 5 -4.39 5.76 -74.43
CA VAL A 5 -4.46 4.95 -73.18
C VAL A 5 -4.79 5.88 -72.05
N PRO A 6 -5.82 5.62 -71.27
CA PRO A 6 -6.07 6.46 -70.06
C PRO A 6 -5.18 6.03 -68.86
N THR A 7 -4.44 6.97 -68.29
CA THR A 7 -3.66 6.79 -67.10
C THR A 7 -4.58 6.93 -65.87
N LEU A 8 -4.71 5.85 -65.15
CA LEU A 8 -5.49 5.81 -63.84
C LEU A 8 -4.60 6.34 -62.75
N LEU A 9 -4.93 7.52 -62.18
CA LEU A 9 -4.29 8.05 -60.97
C LEU A 9 -4.89 7.36 -59.76
N LEU A 10 -4.08 6.54 -59.06
CA LEU A 10 -4.41 5.96 -57.74
C LEU A 10 -4.09 6.99 -56.67
N VAL A 11 -5.11 7.63 -56.09
CA VAL A 11 -4.96 8.49 -54.91
C VAL A 11 -4.96 7.57 -53.66
N ALA A 12 -3.78 7.33 -53.10
CA ALA A 12 -3.64 6.65 -51.80
C ALA A 12 -3.99 7.62 -50.67
N GLY A 13 -5.20 7.48 -50.16
CA GLY A 13 -5.62 8.20 -48.97
C GLY A 13 -4.93 7.62 -47.71
N CYS A 14 -3.94 8.34 -47.15
CA CYS A 14 -3.42 8.04 -45.82
C CYS A 14 -4.47 8.41 -44.79
N LEU A 15 -5.20 7.41 -44.26
CA LEU A 15 -5.96 7.53 -43.01
C LEU A 15 -4.97 7.62 -41.87
N ALA A 16 -4.70 8.83 -41.39
CA ALA A 16 -4.03 9.05 -40.13
C ALA A 16 -5.00 8.63 -39.01
N PHE A 17 -4.77 7.47 -38.42
CA PHE A 17 -5.35 7.15 -37.11
C PHE A 17 -4.72 8.07 -36.09
N ALA A 18 -5.39 9.17 -35.77
CA ALA A 18 -5.13 9.92 -34.52
C ALA A 18 -5.56 8.99 -33.38
N GLY A 19 -4.61 8.26 -32.83
CA GLY A 19 -4.83 7.57 -31.56
C GLY A 19 -5.16 8.63 -30.52
N GLU A 20 -6.39 8.64 -30.01
CA GLU A 20 -6.74 9.40 -28.82
C GLU A 20 -5.76 8.97 -27.71
N ALA A 21 -4.86 9.86 -27.33
CA ALA A 21 -4.07 9.67 -26.13
C ALA A 21 -5.07 9.58 -24.96
N SER A 22 -5.32 8.37 -24.47
CA SER A 22 -6.12 8.16 -23.27
C SER A 22 -5.57 9.08 -22.19
N ALA A 23 -6.39 10.01 -21.73
CA ALA A 23 -5.99 10.93 -20.67
C ALA A 23 -5.50 10.11 -19.48
N GLN A 24 -4.23 10.31 -19.10
CA GLN A 24 -3.61 9.55 -18.02
C GLN A 24 -4.40 9.81 -16.72
N ASN A 25 -4.80 8.76 -16.02
CA ASN A 25 -5.54 8.88 -14.76
C ASN A 25 -4.75 9.77 -13.76
N PRO A 26 -5.31 10.89 -13.30
CA PRO A 26 -4.60 11.86 -12.47
C PRO A 26 -4.24 11.34 -11.06
N HIS A 27 -4.82 10.20 -10.65
CA HIS A 27 -4.58 9.56 -9.35
C HIS A 27 -3.50 8.48 -9.40
N LEU A 28 -2.97 8.16 -10.58
CA LEU A 28 -2.22 6.93 -10.82
C LEU A 28 -0.78 7.20 -11.25
N VAL A 29 0.15 6.47 -10.61
CA VAL A 29 1.48 6.22 -11.15
C VAL A 29 1.68 4.72 -11.32
N VAL A 30 2.29 4.31 -12.45
CA VAL A 30 2.54 2.90 -12.77
C VAL A 30 4.04 2.65 -12.89
N TYR A 31 4.49 1.57 -12.27
CA TYR A 31 5.82 1.02 -12.44
C TYR A 31 5.69 -0.35 -13.11
N GLU A 32 6.08 -0.43 -14.38
CA GLU A 32 6.05 -1.67 -15.14
C GLU A 32 7.33 -2.47 -14.86
N GLY A 33 7.16 -3.63 -14.22
CA GLY A 33 8.26 -4.55 -13.98
C GLY A 33 8.69 -5.32 -15.22
N GLY A 34 9.92 -5.81 -15.17
CA GLY A 34 10.48 -6.65 -16.23
C GLY A 34 10.35 -8.14 -15.92
N LYS A 35 11.44 -8.88 -16.18
CA LYS A 35 11.54 -10.30 -15.83
C LYS A 35 11.71 -10.47 -14.33
N GLY A 36 11.02 -11.45 -13.76
CA GLY A 36 11.11 -11.78 -12.34
C GLY A 36 10.00 -12.74 -11.91
N PRO A 37 10.00 -13.19 -10.65
CA PRO A 37 8.98 -14.11 -10.14
C PRO A 37 7.56 -13.53 -10.17
N GLY A 38 7.42 -12.20 -10.16
CA GLY A 38 6.14 -11.49 -10.25
C GLY A 38 5.72 -11.12 -11.67
N SER A 39 6.46 -11.56 -12.71
CA SER A 39 6.10 -11.25 -14.10
C SER A 39 4.69 -11.75 -14.43
N GLY A 40 3.87 -10.89 -15.00
CA GLY A 40 2.46 -11.16 -15.31
C GLY A 40 1.50 -10.95 -14.13
N LYS A 41 2.01 -10.62 -12.93
CA LYS A 41 1.19 -10.30 -11.76
C LYS A 41 1.08 -8.79 -11.52
N HIS A 42 -0.07 -8.36 -11.05
CA HIS A 42 -0.42 -6.96 -10.84
C HIS A 42 -0.67 -6.67 -9.36
N ILE A 43 0.04 -5.71 -8.81
CA ILE A 43 -0.19 -5.18 -7.46
C ILE A 43 -0.81 -3.79 -7.57
N VAL A 44 -1.93 -3.59 -6.88
CA VAL A 44 -2.55 -2.27 -6.71
C VAL A 44 -2.26 -1.75 -5.30
N PHE A 45 -1.77 -0.53 -5.21
CA PHE A 45 -1.47 0.18 -3.97
C PHE A 45 -2.45 1.34 -3.81
N LEU A 46 -2.97 1.53 -2.60
CA LEU A 46 -3.82 2.66 -2.24
C LEU A 46 -3.13 3.51 -1.16
N ALA A 47 -2.72 4.71 -1.54
CA ALA A 47 -2.06 5.70 -0.68
C ALA A 47 -3.00 6.87 -0.38
N GLY A 48 -3.27 7.10 0.89
CA GLY A 48 -4.17 8.16 1.34
C GLY A 48 -4.15 8.31 2.87
N ASP A 49 -2.95 8.30 3.45
CA ASP A 49 -2.73 8.56 4.88
C ASP A 49 -2.14 9.96 5.06
N HIS A 50 -2.83 10.84 5.77
CA HIS A 50 -2.45 12.24 5.94
C HIS A 50 -1.54 12.50 7.15
N GLU A 51 -0.99 11.45 7.77
CA GLU A 51 -0.06 11.56 8.92
C GLU A 51 1.29 10.86 8.63
N TYR A 52 1.28 9.62 8.11
CA TYR A 52 2.46 8.74 8.06
C TYR A 52 3.14 8.62 6.70
N ARG A 53 2.80 9.48 5.72
CA ARG A 53 3.48 9.57 4.42
C ARG A 53 3.32 8.32 3.55
N SER A 54 2.10 7.80 3.44
CA SER A 54 1.81 6.70 2.51
C SER A 54 2.19 7.02 1.07
N GLU A 55 2.09 8.31 0.68
CA GLU A 55 2.45 8.85 -0.62
C GLU A 55 3.95 8.79 -0.91
N GLU A 56 4.79 8.56 0.11
CA GLU A 56 6.23 8.34 -0.02
C GLU A 56 6.56 6.85 0.03
N SER A 57 6.05 6.14 1.04
CA SER A 57 6.41 4.75 1.29
C SER A 57 5.88 3.78 0.24
N LEU A 58 4.63 3.94 -0.22
CA LEU A 58 4.05 3.00 -1.18
C LEU A 58 4.66 3.09 -2.59
N PRO A 59 4.96 4.28 -3.16
CA PRO A 59 5.71 4.36 -4.41
C PRO A 59 7.11 3.75 -4.30
N ALA A 60 7.81 3.93 -3.18
CA ALA A 60 9.12 3.32 -2.95
C ALA A 60 9.04 1.78 -2.92
N LEU A 61 8.08 1.23 -2.18
CA LEU A 61 7.85 -0.22 -2.13
C LEU A 61 7.43 -0.77 -3.50
N ALA A 62 6.58 -0.04 -4.23
CA ALA A 62 6.13 -0.41 -5.57
C ALA A 62 7.31 -0.49 -6.57
N ARG A 63 8.25 0.48 -6.52
CA ARG A 63 9.47 0.45 -7.35
C ARG A 63 10.33 -0.77 -7.04
N ILE A 64 10.53 -1.11 -5.76
CA ILE A 64 11.29 -2.30 -5.34
C ILE A 64 10.65 -3.55 -5.94
N LEU A 65 9.33 -3.72 -5.78
CA LEU A 65 8.61 -4.90 -6.25
C LEU A 65 8.57 -4.98 -7.79
N ALA A 66 8.42 -3.86 -8.47
CA ALA A 66 8.45 -3.83 -9.93
C ALA A 66 9.86 -4.11 -10.46
N LYS A 67 10.89 -3.42 -9.97
CA LYS A 67 12.24 -3.50 -10.52
C LYS A 67 12.92 -4.83 -10.22
N HIS A 68 12.86 -5.29 -8.96
CA HIS A 68 13.60 -6.48 -8.54
C HIS A 68 12.81 -7.78 -8.72
N TYR A 69 11.46 -7.70 -8.74
CA TYR A 69 10.62 -8.89 -8.79
C TYR A 69 9.74 -9.00 -10.03
N GLY A 70 9.67 -7.96 -10.86
CA GLY A 70 8.98 -8.00 -12.15
C GLY A 70 7.47 -7.77 -12.11
N PHE A 71 6.91 -7.31 -10.99
CA PHE A 71 5.49 -6.98 -10.91
C PHE A 71 5.13 -5.74 -11.74
N LYS A 72 3.92 -5.72 -12.28
CA LYS A 72 3.25 -4.47 -12.57
C LYS A 72 2.75 -3.89 -11.25
N CYS A 73 3.10 -2.63 -10.93
CA CYS A 73 2.67 -1.95 -9.72
C CYS A 73 1.92 -0.67 -10.07
N SER A 74 0.64 -0.59 -9.73
CA SER A 74 -0.22 0.60 -9.91
C SER A 74 -0.45 1.24 -8.56
N VAL A 75 0.09 2.46 -8.35
CA VAL A 75 -0.06 3.22 -7.10
C VAL A 75 -1.10 4.30 -7.32
N PHE A 76 -2.23 4.17 -6.65
CA PHE A 76 -3.29 5.16 -6.61
C PHE A 76 -3.11 6.06 -5.38
N LEU A 77 -3.13 7.36 -5.61
CA LEU A 77 -2.97 8.39 -4.59
C LEU A 77 -4.23 9.25 -4.55
N THR A 78 -4.69 9.58 -3.35
CA THR A 78 -5.75 10.58 -3.19
C THR A 78 -5.24 11.96 -3.57
N THR A 79 -6.04 12.74 -4.30
CA THR A 79 -5.64 14.05 -4.82
C THR A 79 -6.70 15.09 -4.53
N ASP A 80 -6.30 16.35 -4.46
CA ASP A 80 -7.21 17.48 -4.45
C ASP A 80 -7.98 17.53 -5.79
N PRO A 81 -9.31 17.57 -5.78
CA PRO A 81 -10.13 17.47 -7.00
C PRO A 81 -10.02 18.68 -7.93
N LYS A 82 -9.49 19.82 -7.46
CA LYS A 82 -9.37 21.06 -8.25
C LYS A 82 -7.99 21.16 -8.91
N THR A 83 -6.94 20.76 -8.18
CA THR A 83 -5.55 20.95 -8.60
C THR A 83 -4.90 19.69 -9.13
N GLY A 84 -5.41 18.51 -8.76
CA GLY A 84 -4.81 17.21 -9.05
C GLY A 84 -3.51 16.96 -8.28
N PHE A 85 -3.15 17.79 -7.32
CA PHE A 85 -2.03 17.54 -6.42
C PHE A 85 -2.37 16.45 -5.41
N ILE A 86 -1.36 15.68 -4.98
CA ILE A 86 -1.50 14.68 -3.93
C ILE A 86 -2.00 15.36 -2.66
N GLU A 87 -3.13 14.90 -2.17
CA GLU A 87 -3.81 15.38 -0.95
C GLU A 87 -4.29 14.16 -0.17
N PRO A 88 -3.46 13.61 0.75
CA PRO A 88 -3.73 12.31 1.38
C PRO A 88 -5.04 12.21 2.15
N GLY A 89 -5.62 13.32 2.59
CA GLY A 89 -6.90 13.37 3.33
C GLY A 89 -8.13 13.68 2.49
N SER A 90 -8.01 13.80 1.15
CA SER A 90 -9.08 14.32 0.30
C SER A 90 -10.24 13.36 0.03
N SER A 91 -10.07 12.06 0.23
CA SER A 91 -11.01 11.00 -0.18
C SER A 91 -11.36 11.00 -1.67
N ASN A 92 -10.63 11.75 -2.48
CA ASN A 92 -10.81 11.82 -3.93
C ASN A 92 -9.85 10.88 -4.65
N ILE A 93 -10.40 9.87 -5.29
CA ILE A 93 -9.68 8.83 -6.03
C ILE A 93 -10.57 8.31 -7.17
N SER A 94 -9.98 7.83 -8.25
CA SER A 94 -10.69 7.17 -9.36
C SER A 94 -9.81 6.13 -10.06
N GLY A 95 -10.44 5.25 -10.84
CA GLY A 95 -9.72 4.23 -11.61
C GLY A 95 -9.50 2.92 -10.85
N LEU A 96 -10.19 2.72 -9.73
CA LEU A 96 -10.05 1.52 -8.90
C LEU A 96 -10.60 0.24 -9.56
N GLU A 97 -11.20 0.33 -10.76
CA GLU A 97 -11.50 -0.83 -11.61
C GLU A 97 -10.26 -1.68 -11.92
N ALA A 98 -9.05 -1.13 -11.78
CA ALA A 98 -7.79 -1.87 -11.84
C ALA A 98 -7.74 -3.06 -10.85
N LEU A 99 -8.51 -2.99 -9.76
CA LEU A 99 -8.65 -4.09 -8.78
C LEU A 99 -9.32 -5.34 -9.36
N LYS A 100 -10.05 -5.24 -10.46
CA LYS A 100 -10.70 -6.42 -11.10
C LYS A 100 -9.67 -7.50 -11.48
N THR A 101 -8.48 -7.09 -11.87
CA THR A 101 -7.40 -7.98 -12.32
C THR A 101 -6.19 -8.01 -11.40
N ALA A 102 -6.22 -7.30 -10.27
CA ALA A 102 -5.11 -7.27 -9.33
C ALA A 102 -4.92 -8.63 -8.63
N ASP A 103 -3.67 -9.05 -8.49
CA ASP A 103 -3.25 -10.23 -7.72
C ASP A 103 -3.03 -9.89 -6.24
N LEU A 104 -2.77 -8.63 -5.92
CA LEU A 104 -2.55 -8.15 -4.57
C LEU A 104 -3.04 -6.71 -4.42
N LEU A 105 -3.70 -6.43 -3.29
CA LEU A 105 -4.05 -5.07 -2.84
C LEU A 105 -3.18 -4.70 -1.64
N VAL A 106 -2.47 -3.57 -1.73
CA VAL A 106 -1.72 -2.97 -0.62
C VAL A 106 -2.42 -1.71 -0.17
N VAL A 107 -2.76 -1.62 1.12
CA VAL A 107 -3.56 -0.53 1.69
C VAL A 107 -2.75 0.26 2.71
N PHE A 108 -2.67 1.57 2.52
CA PHE A 108 -2.18 2.51 3.49
C PHE A 108 -3.02 3.79 3.42
N LEU A 109 -4.24 3.67 3.90
CA LEU A 109 -5.28 4.69 3.93
C LEU A 109 -5.61 5.06 5.37
N ARG A 110 -6.14 6.27 5.59
CA ARG A 110 -6.60 6.72 6.90
C ARG A 110 -7.89 7.50 6.78
N PHE A 111 -8.96 6.98 7.40
CA PHE A 111 -10.28 7.62 7.51
C PHE A 111 -10.86 8.15 6.20
N GLN A 112 -10.69 7.39 5.10
CA GLN A 112 -11.21 7.79 3.80
C GLN A 112 -12.72 7.56 3.70
N ASP A 113 -13.43 8.49 3.05
CA ASP A 113 -14.85 8.39 2.68
C ASP A 113 -14.98 8.37 1.16
N PHE A 114 -14.53 7.30 0.54
CA PHE A 114 -14.57 7.17 -0.91
C PHE A 114 -16.02 7.08 -1.42
N PRO A 115 -16.31 7.63 -2.62
CA PRO A 115 -17.59 7.45 -3.29
C PRO A 115 -17.92 5.95 -3.47
N ASP A 116 -19.22 5.63 -3.46
CA ASP A 116 -19.68 4.23 -3.51
C ASP A 116 -19.25 3.48 -4.77
N ASP A 117 -19.10 4.16 -5.90
CA ASP A 117 -18.58 3.57 -7.14
C ASP A 117 -17.12 3.12 -7.00
N GLN A 118 -16.28 3.88 -6.28
CA GLN A 118 -14.90 3.51 -6.00
C GLN A 118 -14.80 2.46 -4.88
N MET A 119 -15.57 2.61 -3.80
CA MET A 119 -15.64 1.61 -2.72
C MET A 119 -16.06 0.23 -3.23
N ARG A 120 -16.96 0.17 -4.21
CA ARG A 120 -17.42 -1.09 -4.84
C ARG A 120 -16.25 -1.91 -5.35
N HIS A 121 -15.27 -1.32 -6.02
CA HIS A 121 -14.11 -2.05 -6.53
C HIS A 121 -13.27 -2.68 -5.42
N ILE A 122 -13.13 -2.01 -4.28
CA ILE A 122 -12.42 -2.55 -3.10
C ILE A 122 -13.24 -3.69 -2.49
N VAL A 123 -14.55 -3.51 -2.36
CA VAL A 123 -15.46 -4.52 -1.80
C VAL A 123 -15.51 -5.76 -2.70
N ASP A 124 -15.67 -5.59 -4.01
CA ASP A 124 -15.67 -6.70 -4.98
C ASP A 124 -14.33 -7.46 -4.95
N TYR A 125 -13.21 -6.72 -4.76
CA TYR A 125 -11.89 -7.33 -4.64
C TYR A 125 -11.78 -8.23 -3.40
N VAL A 126 -12.19 -7.75 -2.22
CA VAL A 126 -12.16 -8.57 -1.00
C VAL A 126 -13.22 -9.66 -1.03
N ASP A 127 -14.37 -9.41 -1.66
CA ASP A 127 -15.44 -10.42 -1.75
C ASP A 127 -15.02 -11.63 -2.60
N ARG A 128 -14.21 -11.45 -3.62
CA ARG A 128 -13.62 -12.55 -4.38
C ARG A 128 -12.46 -13.28 -3.70
N GLY A 129 -12.08 -12.90 -2.47
CA GLY A 129 -10.96 -13.47 -1.72
C GLY A 129 -9.59 -12.90 -2.13
N GLY A 130 -9.54 -11.68 -2.64
CA GLY A 130 -8.28 -11.03 -3.04
C GLY A 130 -7.33 -10.83 -1.86
N PRO A 131 -6.02 -11.16 -2.00
CA PRO A 131 -5.05 -10.99 -0.92
C PRO A 131 -4.82 -9.52 -0.56
N VAL A 132 -4.58 -9.22 0.74
CA VAL A 132 -4.39 -7.85 1.22
C VAL A 132 -3.14 -7.72 2.08
N VAL A 133 -2.37 -6.67 1.86
CA VAL A 133 -1.30 -6.21 2.75
C VAL A 133 -1.70 -4.85 3.31
N GLY A 134 -1.84 -4.75 4.65
CA GLY A 134 -2.23 -3.54 5.34
C GLY A 134 -1.09 -2.93 6.15
N PHE A 135 -0.81 -1.65 5.92
CA PHE A 135 0.15 -0.89 6.68
C PHE A 135 -0.55 0.09 7.62
N ARG A 136 -0.11 0.11 8.86
CA ARG A 136 -0.41 1.09 9.89
C ARG A 136 -1.89 1.48 9.93
N THR A 137 -2.25 2.64 9.39
CA THR A 137 -3.60 3.19 9.40
C THR A 137 -4.61 2.43 8.54
N ALA A 138 -4.16 1.42 7.79
CA ALA A 138 -5.08 0.51 7.10
C ALA A 138 -6.11 -0.13 8.05
N THR A 139 -5.77 -0.29 9.35
CA THR A 139 -6.70 -0.77 10.38
C THR A 139 -7.91 0.15 10.60
N HIS A 140 -7.82 1.41 10.16
CA HIS A 140 -8.90 2.39 10.13
C HIS A 140 -8.92 3.14 8.80
N ALA A 141 -8.77 2.39 7.71
CA ALA A 141 -8.69 2.93 6.34
C ALA A 141 -9.90 3.80 5.99
N PHE A 142 -11.09 3.41 6.44
CA PHE A 142 -12.35 4.06 6.04
C PHE A 142 -13.09 4.67 7.23
N GLN A 143 -13.59 5.89 7.03
CA GLN A 143 -14.53 6.57 7.90
C GLN A 143 -15.67 7.10 7.03
N ILE A 144 -16.60 6.22 6.69
CA ILE A 144 -17.74 6.55 5.85
C ILE A 144 -18.74 7.32 6.72
N LEU A 145 -18.99 8.58 6.37
CA LEU A 145 -19.81 9.50 7.14
C LEU A 145 -21.25 9.60 6.62
N ARG A 146 -21.49 9.15 5.40
CA ARG A 146 -22.80 9.16 4.76
C ARG A 146 -23.65 8.01 5.32
N PRO A 147 -24.76 8.30 6.01
CA PRO A 147 -25.56 7.27 6.68
C PRO A 147 -26.28 6.31 5.72
N ASP A 148 -26.47 6.72 4.47
CA ASP A 148 -27.09 5.97 3.38
C ASP A 148 -26.08 5.30 2.45
N ALA A 149 -24.78 5.38 2.75
CA ALA A 149 -23.74 4.75 1.94
C ALA A 149 -23.90 3.23 1.87
N THR A 150 -23.83 2.69 0.67
CA THR A 150 -23.94 1.24 0.42
C THR A 150 -22.94 0.41 1.22
N PHE A 151 -21.76 0.95 1.47
CA PHE A 151 -20.63 0.25 2.09
C PHE A 151 -20.33 0.71 3.52
N LEU A 152 -21.27 1.35 4.21
CA LEU A 152 -21.12 1.88 5.56
C LEU A 152 -20.51 0.86 6.55
N LYS A 153 -20.82 -0.44 6.41
CA LYS A 153 -20.29 -1.50 7.28
C LYS A 153 -18.77 -1.62 7.27
N TYR A 154 -18.08 -1.15 6.21
CA TYR A 154 -16.62 -1.18 6.12
C TYR A 154 -15.95 0.00 6.84
N SER A 155 -16.72 0.98 7.33
CA SER A 155 -16.22 2.07 8.18
C SER A 155 -15.52 1.49 9.42
N TRP A 156 -14.49 2.15 9.93
CA TRP A 156 -13.59 1.63 10.98
C TRP A 156 -14.27 1.21 12.29
N LYS A 157 -15.41 1.79 12.64
CA LYS A 157 -16.24 1.32 13.75
C LYS A 157 -17.11 0.14 13.35
N GLY A 158 -17.41 0.03 12.06
CA GLY A 158 -18.35 -0.96 11.53
C GLY A 158 -19.80 -0.64 11.90
N VAL A 159 -20.63 -1.66 11.76
CA VAL A 159 -22.05 -1.67 12.14
C VAL A 159 -22.32 -2.93 12.96
N GLU A 160 -23.55 -3.08 13.49
CA GLU A 160 -23.98 -4.33 14.11
C GLU A 160 -23.75 -5.53 13.17
N GLY A 161 -23.17 -6.60 13.70
CA GLY A 161 -22.78 -7.79 12.93
C GLY A 161 -21.51 -7.65 12.08
N TYR A 162 -20.93 -6.44 11.98
CA TYR A 162 -19.67 -6.19 11.26
C TYR A 162 -18.78 -5.19 12.01
N ALA A 163 -18.61 -5.39 13.32
CA ALA A 163 -17.88 -4.50 14.22
C ALA A 163 -16.42 -4.33 13.79
N GLY A 164 -15.91 -3.08 13.86
CA GLY A 164 -14.54 -2.74 13.48
C GLY A 164 -14.28 -2.70 11.98
N GLY A 165 -15.33 -2.87 11.16
CA GLY A 165 -15.32 -2.66 9.72
C GLY A 165 -14.22 -3.39 8.96
N PHE A 166 -13.69 -2.75 7.92
CA PHE A 166 -12.61 -3.32 7.09
C PHE A 166 -11.40 -3.76 7.91
N GLY A 167 -10.97 -2.93 8.86
CA GLY A 167 -9.81 -3.24 9.71
C GLY A 167 -10.00 -4.57 10.45
N ARG A 168 -11.03 -4.68 11.28
CA ARG A 168 -11.24 -5.86 12.12
C ARG A 168 -11.59 -7.10 11.30
N GLN A 169 -12.48 -6.95 10.31
CA GLN A 169 -13.03 -8.10 9.59
C GLN A 169 -12.05 -8.65 8.54
N ILE A 170 -11.31 -7.80 7.85
CA ILE A 170 -10.36 -8.22 6.83
C ILE A 170 -8.94 -8.31 7.41
N LEU A 171 -8.43 -7.23 8.00
CA LEU A 171 -7.05 -7.15 8.46
C LEU A 171 -6.80 -7.83 9.82
N GLY A 172 -7.87 -8.10 10.58
CA GLY A 172 -7.80 -8.77 11.88
C GLY A 172 -7.81 -7.82 13.07
N GLU A 173 -7.67 -6.53 12.87
CA GLU A 173 -7.76 -5.52 13.94
C GLU A 173 -8.22 -4.18 13.39
N THR A 174 -8.99 -3.45 14.20
CA THR A 174 -9.30 -2.03 13.99
C THR A 174 -8.46 -1.17 14.92
N TRP A 175 -8.28 0.11 14.58
CA TRP A 175 -7.57 1.03 15.46
C TRP A 175 -8.34 1.30 16.75
N VAL A 176 -7.63 1.18 17.88
CA VAL A 176 -8.14 1.49 19.22
C VAL A 176 -7.46 2.75 19.74
N SER A 177 -6.13 2.74 19.83
CA SER A 177 -5.33 3.86 20.31
C SER A 177 -3.88 3.71 19.87
N HIS A 178 -3.12 4.79 19.94
CA HIS A 178 -1.66 4.73 19.83
C HIS A 178 -1.04 3.96 20.99
N TYR A 179 0.03 3.22 20.71
CA TYR A 179 0.87 2.55 21.68
C TYR A 179 2.31 3.00 21.51
N GLY A 180 2.77 3.85 22.40
CA GLY A 180 3.94 4.70 22.27
C GLY A 180 3.59 6.12 21.85
N THR A 181 4.43 7.08 22.24
CA THR A 181 4.26 8.50 21.94
C THR A 181 5.06 8.86 20.71
N ASN A 182 4.38 9.26 19.62
CA ASN A 182 5.01 9.69 18.37
C ASN A 182 6.09 10.76 18.64
N HIS A 183 7.22 10.66 17.95
CA HIS A 183 8.39 11.55 18.01
C HIS A 183 9.10 11.60 19.38
N LYS A 184 8.74 10.71 20.30
CA LYS A 184 9.39 10.56 21.62
C LYS A 184 9.77 9.12 21.89
N GLN A 185 8.96 8.17 21.43
CA GLN A 185 9.13 6.74 21.62
C GLN A 185 9.14 6.03 20.27
N SER A 186 10.14 5.24 20.03
CA SER A 186 10.28 4.36 18.87
C SER A 186 9.90 2.92 19.22
N SER A 187 10.04 2.00 18.27
CA SER A 187 9.72 0.58 18.48
C SER A 187 10.83 -0.33 18.01
N ARG A 188 11.15 -1.36 18.81
CA ARG A 188 11.92 -2.53 18.37
C ARG A 188 10.98 -3.71 18.20
N LEU A 189 11.05 -4.37 17.05
CA LEU A 189 10.23 -5.54 16.80
C LEU A 189 10.94 -6.81 17.29
N LEU A 190 10.22 -7.57 18.08
CA LEU A 190 10.62 -8.87 18.63
C LEU A 190 9.93 -9.94 17.78
N LEU A 191 10.71 -10.62 16.92
CA LEU A 191 10.20 -11.67 16.06
C LEU A 191 9.80 -12.89 16.90
N GLN A 192 8.65 -13.50 16.58
CA GLN A 192 8.16 -14.66 17.32
C GLN A 192 8.94 -15.93 16.91
N ALA A 193 9.52 -16.61 17.89
CA ALA A 193 10.39 -17.77 17.67
C ALA A 193 9.66 -18.95 17.03
N ASP A 194 8.40 -19.16 17.37
CA ASP A 194 7.52 -20.19 16.80
C ASP A 194 7.14 -19.90 15.34
N GLN A 195 7.29 -18.67 14.88
CA GLN A 195 7.04 -18.23 13.51
C GLN A 195 8.33 -18.06 12.68
N ALA A 196 9.50 -18.36 13.22
CA ALA A 196 10.80 -18.11 12.58
C ALA A 196 10.94 -18.76 11.18
N ALA A 197 10.24 -19.88 10.94
CA ALA A 197 10.21 -20.56 9.64
C ALA A 197 9.26 -19.92 8.62
N HIS A 198 8.40 -18.98 9.03
CA HIS A 198 7.40 -18.39 8.14
C HIS A 198 8.08 -17.56 7.04
N PRO A 199 7.65 -17.69 5.76
CA PRO A 199 8.30 -17.02 4.63
C PRO A 199 8.45 -15.50 4.80
N ILE A 200 7.48 -14.82 5.42
CA ILE A 200 7.54 -13.38 5.67
C ILE A 200 8.74 -13.00 6.53
N LEU A 201 9.15 -13.84 7.49
CA LEU A 201 10.28 -13.56 8.38
C LEU A 201 11.64 -13.98 7.81
N ARG A 202 11.68 -14.57 6.61
CA ARG A 202 12.91 -15.07 6.01
C ARG A 202 13.94 -13.96 5.76
N GLY A 203 15.06 -13.99 6.48
CA GLY A 203 16.10 -12.96 6.42
C GLY A 203 15.79 -11.65 7.12
N VAL A 204 14.64 -11.56 7.82
CA VAL A 204 14.28 -10.40 8.65
C VAL A 204 15.07 -10.47 9.95
N LYS A 205 15.69 -9.36 10.33
CA LYS A 205 16.46 -9.19 11.58
C LYS A 205 16.60 -7.71 11.93
N ASP A 206 16.95 -7.42 13.17
CA ASP A 206 17.32 -6.08 13.65
C ASP A 206 16.30 -4.99 13.27
N VAL A 207 15.01 -5.31 13.50
CA VAL A 207 13.94 -4.40 13.12
C VAL A 207 13.75 -3.34 14.18
N TRP A 208 14.11 -2.12 13.83
CA TRP A 208 13.79 -0.91 14.58
C TRP A 208 13.07 0.08 13.67
N VAL A 209 12.05 0.75 14.19
CA VAL A 209 11.25 1.72 13.46
C VAL A 209 10.99 2.96 14.31
N GLN A 210 10.90 4.10 13.66
CA GLN A 210 10.71 5.39 14.35
C GLN A 210 9.28 5.54 14.90
N SER A 211 8.31 4.89 14.29
CA SER A 211 6.92 5.02 14.72
C SER A 211 6.61 4.12 15.94
N GLY A 212 5.78 4.61 16.85
CA GLY A 212 5.09 3.77 17.82
C GLY A 212 4.10 2.84 17.15
N GLY A 213 3.64 1.79 17.82
CA GLY A 213 2.58 0.90 17.34
C GLY A 213 1.17 1.41 17.67
N TYR A 214 0.21 0.48 17.58
CA TYR A 214 -1.14 0.65 18.10
C TYR A 214 -1.43 -0.37 19.18
N THR A 215 -2.33 -0.05 20.10
CA THR A 215 -2.95 -1.07 20.95
C THR A 215 -3.66 -2.06 20.03
N ALA A 216 -3.28 -3.32 20.08
CA ALA A 216 -3.78 -4.34 19.17
C ALA A 216 -4.04 -5.66 19.90
N ASN A 217 -5.18 -6.25 19.61
CA ASN A 217 -5.55 -7.61 19.98
C ASN A 217 -6.19 -8.27 18.76
N PRO A 218 -5.37 -8.74 17.80
CA PRO A 218 -5.88 -9.33 16.57
C PRO A 218 -6.84 -10.48 16.84
N ILE A 219 -7.90 -10.55 16.04
CA ILE A 219 -8.95 -11.57 16.22
C ILE A 219 -8.40 -12.98 16.08
N GLU A 220 -9.12 -13.94 16.63
CA GLU A 220 -8.82 -15.37 16.53
C GLU A 220 -8.52 -15.78 15.08
N GLY A 221 -7.56 -16.70 14.90
CA GLY A 221 -7.06 -17.10 13.59
C GLY A 221 -6.01 -16.16 13.01
N SER A 222 -5.59 -15.12 13.75
CA SER A 222 -4.43 -14.31 13.43
C SER A 222 -3.15 -14.92 14.06
N HIS A 223 -2.09 -15.03 13.26
CA HIS A 223 -0.79 -15.56 13.67
C HIS A 223 0.19 -14.40 13.82
N ILE A 224 0.65 -14.16 15.05
CA ILE A 224 1.56 -13.04 15.36
C ILE A 224 2.96 -13.39 14.85
N LEU A 225 3.51 -12.54 13.99
CA LEU A 225 4.89 -12.63 13.47
C LEU A 225 5.88 -11.86 14.33
N ALA A 226 5.44 -10.71 14.85
CA ALA A 226 6.27 -9.87 15.70
C ALA A 226 5.43 -9.11 16.73
N THR A 227 5.99 -8.92 17.91
CA THR A 227 5.53 -7.93 18.91
C THR A 227 6.46 -6.73 18.90
N GLY A 228 5.95 -5.54 19.21
CA GLY A 228 6.70 -4.29 19.28
C GLY A 228 6.99 -3.92 20.72
N GLN A 229 8.28 -3.85 21.09
CA GLN A 229 8.74 -3.27 22.32
C GLN A 229 8.90 -1.76 22.12
N ILE A 230 8.14 -0.97 22.86
CA ILE A 230 8.30 0.49 22.85
C ILE A 230 9.59 0.86 23.56
N LEU A 231 10.33 1.81 22.99
CA LEU A 231 11.60 2.34 23.53
C LEU A 231 11.41 3.77 24.01
N ASP A 232 12.03 4.12 25.15
CA ASP A 232 12.04 5.49 25.67
C ASP A 232 13.12 6.33 24.97
N GLY A 233 12.87 6.62 23.69
CA GLY A 233 13.73 7.40 22.80
C GLY A 233 13.56 7.05 21.35
N MET A 234 14.29 7.80 20.51
CA MET A 234 14.19 7.75 19.04
C MET A 234 15.46 7.16 18.39
N THR A 235 16.17 6.30 19.10
CA THR A 235 17.34 5.58 18.58
C THR A 235 17.21 4.08 18.82
N PRO A 236 17.89 3.24 18.01
CA PRO A 236 17.88 1.79 18.21
C PRO A 236 18.38 1.36 19.58
N ASP A 237 19.26 2.14 20.20
CA ASP A 237 19.89 1.83 21.49
C ASP A 237 19.09 2.36 22.70
N SER A 238 17.96 3.02 22.45
CA SER A 238 17.07 3.51 23.53
C SER A 238 16.57 2.36 24.38
N ALA A 239 16.43 2.60 25.69
CA ALA A 239 15.97 1.60 26.64
C ALA A 239 14.50 1.25 26.40
N PRO A 240 14.07 0.02 26.68
CA PRO A 240 12.66 -0.34 26.70
C PRO A 240 11.86 0.52 27.68
N ALA A 241 10.70 0.99 27.28
CA ALA A 241 9.75 1.69 28.14
C ALA A 241 9.25 0.73 29.22
N LYS A 242 9.42 1.11 30.49
CA LYS A 242 9.17 0.22 31.66
C LYS A 242 7.69 -0.06 31.88
N ASP A 243 6.81 0.83 31.45
CA ASP A 243 5.36 0.81 31.65
C ASP A 243 4.58 0.25 30.44
N LYS A 244 5.30 -0.34 29.46
CA LYS A 244 4.69 -0.81 28.21
C LYS A 244 5.15 -2.23 27.88
N ASP A 245 4.23 -3.17 27.99
CA ASP A 245 4.44 -4.54 27.52
C ASP A 245 4.59 -4.58 25.99
N ALA A 246 5.21 -5.64 25.48
CA ALA A 246 5.30 -5.84 24.03
C ALA A 246 3.92 -6.11 23.43
N MET A 247 3.56 -5.37 22.40
CA MET A 247 2.24 -5.38 21.76
C MET A 247 2.31 -6.05 20.38
N PRO A 248 1.32 -6.86 19.93
CA PRO A 248 1.29 -7.37 18.55
C PRO A 248 1.39 -6.22 17.54
N VAL A 249 2.36 -6.30 16.62
CA VAL A 249 2.60 -5.25 15.62
C VAL A 249 2.69 -5.76 14.19
N ALA A 250 2.85 -7.08 14.00
CA ALA A 250 2.81 -7.70 12.68
C ALA A 250 2.20 -9.09 12.80
N TRP A 251 1.23 -9.40 11.93
CA TRP A 251 0.55 -10.70 11.89
C TRP A 251 0.11 -11.05 10.47
N TYR A 252 -0.17 -12.33 10.26
CA TYR A 252 -0.88 -12.80 9.07
C TYR A 252 -2.12 -13.60 9.46
N ARG A 253 -3.06 -13.68 8.55
CA ARG A 253 -4.27 -14.48 8.69
C ARG A 253 -4.89 -14.81 7.33
N THR A 254 -5.90 -15.64 7.34
CA THR A 254 -6.84 -15.80 6.24
C THR A 254 -8.17 -15.19 6.67
N TYR A 255 -8.73 -14.29 5.89
CA TYR A 255 -10.11 -13.83 6.07
C TYR A 255 -11.05 -14.65 5.20
N THR A 256 -12.32 -14.71 5.60
CA THR A 256 -13.39 -15.24 4.77
C THR A 256 -14.32 -14.09 4.40
N SER A 257 -14.57 -13.91 3.12
CA SER A 257 -15.45 -12.85 2.61
C SER A 257 -16.92 -13.20 2.81
N PRO A 258 -17.86 -12.26 2.67
CA PRO A 258 -19.30 -12.54 2.68
C PRO A 258 -19.74 -13.59 1.66
N SER A 259 -19.07 -13.70 0.52
CA SER A 259 -19.33 -14.74 -0.49
C SER A 259 -18.67 -16.09 -0.18
N GLY A 260 -18.00 -16.23 0.98
CA GLY A 260 -17.35 -17.48 1.40
C GLY A 260 -15.98 -17.72 0.76
N LYS A 261 -15.39 -16.74 0.08
CA LYS A 261 -14.04 -16.82 -0.51
C LYS A 261 -13.00 -16.47 0.53
N ALA A 262 -11.89 -17.18 0.51
CA ALA A 262 -10.78 -16.97 1.44
C ALA A 262 -9.66 -16.12 0.79
N GLY A 263 -9.11 -15.14 1.52
CA GLY A 263 -8.00 -14.33 1.09
C GLY A 263 -6.89 -14.23 2.14
N ARG A 264 -5.64 -14.25 1.70
CA ARG A 264 -4.47 -14.07 2.57
C ARG A 264 -4.35 -12.62 3.01
N VAL A 265 -3.96 -12.39 4.25
CA VAL A 265 -3.71 -11.05 4.79
C VAL A 265 -2.41 -11.01 5.56
N PHE A 266 -1.64 -9.95 5.34
CA PHE A 266 -0.60 -9.49 6.25
C PHE A 266 -0.98 -8.09 6.74
N THR A 267 -0.79 -7.84 8.02
CA THR A 267 -1.04 -6.54 8.64
C THR A 267 0.12 -6.15 9.55
N THR A 268 0.50 -4.88 9.52
CA THR A 268 1.42 -4.30 10.50
C THR A 268 0.92 -2.95 11.00
N THR A 269 1.11 -2.67 12.29
CA THR A 269 0.80 -1.37 12.89
C THR A 269 1.91 -0.34 12.71
N HIS A 270 2.97 -0.70 11.98
CA HIS A 270 4.06 0.17 11.55
C HIS A 270 3.99 0.45 10.04
N GLY A 271 4.84 1.32 9.53
CA GLY A 271 4.92 1.63 8.11
C GLY A 271 4.97 3.11 7.78
N ALA A 272 5.24 3.99 8.76
CA ALA A 272 5.60 5.38 8.43
C ALA A 272 6.73 5.39 7.39
N SER A 273 6.79 6.42 6.56
CA SER A 273 7.77 6.47 5.45
C SER A 273 9.20 6.18 5.92
N GLU A 274 9.61 6.75 7.06
CA GLU A 274 10.94 6.55 7.64
C GLU A 274 11.18 5.11 8.13
N ASP A 275 10.13 4.35 8.46
CA ASP A 275 10.25 2.95 8.90
C ASP A 275 10.84 2.06 7.80
N LEU A 276 10.60 2.39 6.51
CA LEU A 276 11.19 1.68 5.39
C LEU A 276 12.72 1.84 5.28
N LEU A 277 13.32 2.83 5.94
CA LEU A 277 14.79 2.98 5.96
C LEU A 277 15.46 1.82 6.70
N ASN A 278 14.75 1.17 7.65
CA ASN A 278 15.26 -0.04 8.30
C ASN A 278 15.17 -1.25 7.36
N ASP A 279 16.30 -1.90 7.11
CA ASP A 279 16.41 -3.03 6.19
C ASP A 279 15.54 -4.22 6.62
N GLY A 280 15.46 -4.49 7.91
CA GLY A 280 14.63 -5.58 8.45
C GLY A 280 13.15 -5.34 8.21
N PHE A 281 12.67 -4.11 8.47
CA PHE A 281 11.28 -3.74 8.21
C PHE A 281 10.96 -3.77 6.71
N ARG A 282 11.82 -3.16 5.88
CA ARG A 282 11.66 -3.16 4.43
C ARG A 282 11.64 -4.57 3.86
N ARG A 283 12.50 -5.48 4.35
CA ARG A 283 12.50 -6.90 3.98
C ARG A 283 11.18 -7.58 4.36
N MET A 284 10.68 -7.35 5.56
CA MET A 284 9.40 -7.90 6.00
C MET A 284 8.25 -7.42 5.09
N ALA A 285 8.23 -6.15 4.71
CA ALA A 285 7.23 -5.57 3.80
C ALA A 285 7.29 -6.20 2.40
N VAL A 286 8.48 -6.35 1.82
CA VAL A 286 8.69 -7.01 0.52
C VAL A 286 8.28 -8.48 0.58
N ASN A 287 8.72 -9.21 1.61
CA ASN A 287 8.37 -10.62 1.80
C ASN A 287 6.85 -10.80 1.98
N ALA A 288 6.19 -9.89 2.70
CA ALA A 288 4.74 -9.92 2.88
C ALA A 288 3.99 -9.78 1.55
N CYS A 289 4.43 -8.88 0.67
CA CYS A 289 3.86 -8.73 -0.67
C CYS A 289 4.08 -10.00 -1.53
N LEU A 290 5.28 -10.56 -1.51
CA LEU A 290 5.58 -11.80 -2.24
C LEU A 290 4.74 -12.96 -1.72
N TRP A 291 4.65 -13.13 -0.40
CA TRP A 291 3.85 -14.17 0.24
C TRP A 291 2.36 -14.01 -0.08
N ALA A 292 1.82 -12.81 0.04
CA ALA A 292 0.41 -12.55 -0.25
C ALA A 292 0.09 -12.82 -1.73
N ALA A 293 1.00 -12.51 -2.65
CA ALA A 293 0.88 -12.80 -4.08
C ALA A 293 1.11 -14.29 -4.46
N GLY A 294 1.34 -15.19 -3.48
CA GLY A 294 1.55 -16.63 -3.71
C GLY A 294 2.94 -16.97 -4.25
N LEU A 295 3.95 -16.15 -3.93
CA LEU A 295 5.32 -16.31 -4.42
C LEU A 295 6.32 -16.65 -3.30
N GLU A 296 5.91 -17.41 -2.29
CA GLU A 296 6.74 -17.81 -1.14
C GLU A 296 8.05 -18.47 -1.56
N ALA A 297 8.01 -19.23 -2.67
CA ALA A 297 9.16 -19.89 -3.22
C ALA A 297 10.25 -18.94 -3.73
N ALA A 298 9.89 -17.71 -4.06
CA ALA A 298 10.82 -16.67 -4.51
C ALA A 298 11.51 -15.93 -3.35
N ILE A 299 10.97 -16.01 -2.13
CA ILE A 299 11.54 -15.33 -0.97
C ILE A 299 12.86 -16.03 -0.55
N ARG A 300 13.95 -15.27 -0.51
CA ARG A 300 15.26 -15.72 -0.03
C ARG A 300 15.74 -14.82 1.11
N PRO A 301 16.60 -15.29 2.04
CA PRO A 301 17.14 -14.44 3.11
C PRO A 301 17.88 -13.18 2.61
N ASN A 302 18.47 -13.28 1.44
CA ASN A 302 19.22 -12.22 0.77
C ASN A 302 18.52 -11.65 -0.46
N SER A 303 17.20 -11.81 -0.58
CA SER A 303 16.41 -11.18 -1.64
C SER A 303 16.67 -9.68 -1.71
N ASP A 304 16.74 -9.13 -2.92
CA ASP A 304 17.04 -7.71 -3.12
C ASP A 304 15.89 -6.83 -2.61
N ILE A 305 16.22 -5.89 -1.74
CA ILE A 305 15.32 -4.90 -1.14
C ILE A 305 15.85 -3.49 -1.32
N ALA A 306 16.87 -3.29 -2.15
CA ALA A 306 17.45 -1.98 -2.37
C ALA A 306 16.41 -1.00 -2.91
N PHE A 307 16.45 0.23 -2.45
CA PHE A 307 15.62 1.28 -3.04
C PHE A 307 15.96 1.47 -4.52
N VAL A 308 14.95 1.77 -5.31
CA VAL A 308 15.08 2.08 -6.73
C VAL A 308 14.83 3.56 -6.93
N GLY A 309 15.89 4.26 -7.29
CA GLY A 309 15.92 5.73 -7.31
C GLY A 309 16.06 6.35 -5.92
N PRO A 310 16.08 7.67 -5.85
CA PRO A 310 16.22 8.40 -4.59
C PRO A 310 15.02 8.16 -3.66
N TYR A 311 15.29 7.88 -2.39
CA TYR A 311 14.29 7.81 -1.34
C TYR A 311 14.78 8.59 -0.12
N GLN A 312 14.18 9.75 0.13
CA GLN A 312 14.47 10.65 1.24
C GLN A 312 13.16 11.02 1.93
N PRO A 313 12.62 10.10 2.76
CA PRO A 313 11.33 10.31 3.37
C PRO A 313 11.34 11.52 4.31
N THR A 314 10.20 12.21 4.34
CA THR A 314 9.97 13.27 5.31
C THR A 314 9.45 12.70 6.63
N THR A 315 9.71 13.41 7.73
CA THR A 315 9.20 13.03 9.05
C THR A 315 7.66 13.08 9.05
N TYR A 316 7.06 12.00 9.51
CA TYR A 316 5.62 11.89 9.56
C TYR A 316 5.00 12.87 10.58
N ASN A 317 3.96 13.57 10.19
CA ASN A 317 3.08 14.37 11.04
C ASN A 317 1.79 14.72 10.27
N PHE A 318 0.76 15.17 10.98
CA PHE A 318 -0.48 15.57 10.34
C PHE A 318 -0.27 16.72 9.36
N GLY A 319 -0.74 16.52 8.11
CA GLY A 319 -0.69 17.53 7.06
C GLY A 319 0.72 17.93 6.59
N GLY A 320 1.77 17.21 7.06
CA GLY A 320 3.17 17.51 6.72
C GLY A 320 3.64 16.99 5.36
N PHE A 321 2.74 16.48 4.51
CA PHE A 321 3.10 16.02 3.17
C PHE A 321 3.59 17.17 2.28
N VAL A 322 4.42 16.84 1.29
CA VAL A 322 4.98 17.81 0.35
C VAL A 322 3.89 18.32 -0.58
N LYS A 323 3.66 19.63 -0.57
CA LYS A 323 2.63 20.29 -1.38
C LYS A 323 3.07 20.44 -2.84
N GLY A 324 2.09 20.49 -3.76
CA GLY A 324 2.34 20.78 -5.16
C GLY A 324 2.92 19.63 -5.98
N VAL A 325 2.87 18.40 -5.47
CA VAL A 325 3.29 17.19 -6.16
C VAL A 325 2.09 16.49 -6.78
N LYS A 326 2.21 16.05 -8.03
CA LYS A 326 1.22 15.21 -8.71
C LYS A 326 1.66 13.76 -8.76
N PRO A 327 0.76 12.79 -8.86
CA PRO A 327 1.13 11.39 -9.06
C PRO A 327 2.10 11.20 -10.25
N ALA A 328 1.91 11.92 -11.35
CA ALA A 328 2.79 11.86 -12.52
C ALA A 328 4.24 12.28 -12.24
N ASP A 329 4.48 13.14 -11.24
CA ASP A 329 5.83 13.57 -10.85
C ASP A 329 6.65 12.44 -10.20
N LEU A 330 5.97 11.38 -9.74
CA LEU A 330 6.59 10.19 -9.16
C LEU A 330 6.93 9.13 -10.23
N ALA A 331 6.63 9.38 -11.50
CA ALA A 331 6.87 8.41 -12.58
C ALA A 331 8.36 8.17 -12.84
N GLY A 332 8.67 6.99 -13.40
CA GLY A 332 10.04 6.59 -13.72
C GLY A 332 10.82 6.02 -12.54
N TRP A 333 12.07 5.63 -12.80
CA TRP A 333 12.93 4.95 -11.83
C TRP A 333 13.84 5.89 -11.05
N ASP A 334 14.22 7.01 -11.66
CA ASP A 334 15.23 7.94 -11.14
C ASP A 334 14.62 9.24 -10.59
N SER A 335 13.31 9.47 -10.80
CA SER A 335 12.62 10.60 -10.19
C SER A 335 12.66 10.47 -8.67
N PRO A 336 12.89 11.55 -7.92
CA PRO A 336 12.74 11.50 -6.46
C PRO A 336 11.35 11.02 -6.08
N ILE A 337 11.26 10.21 -5.05
CA ILE A 337 9.97 10.02 -4.38
C ILE A 337 9.70 11.32 -3.65
N LEU A 338 8.76 12.09 -4.13
CA LEU A 338 8.46 13.47 -3.81
C LEU A 338 9.61 14.44 -4.17
N PRO A 339 9.54 15.10 -5.33
CA PRO A 339 10.50 16.12 -5.72
C PRO A 339 10.54 17.24 -4.68
N LYS A 340 11.73 17.82 -4.48
CA LYS A 340 11.86 19.01 -3.62
C LYS A 340 10.87 20.06 -4.11
N ALA A 341 10.04 20.60 -3.18
CA ALA A 341 9.18 21.74 -3.49
C ALA A 341 10.04 22.81 -4.19
N ALA A 342 9.55 23.33 -5.30
CA ALA A 342 10.18 24.45 -5.96
C ALA A 342 10.29 25.61 -4.93
N LYS A 343 11.52 26.15 -4.78
CA LYS A 343 11.80 27.28 -3.88
C LYS A 343 11.07 28.53 -4.35
#